data_d5e5bf5fa7f39a9c9467cb45301c22ef
#
_entry.id   d5e5bf5fa7f39a9c9467cb45301c22ef
#
_cell.length_a   1.000
_cell.length_b   1.000
_cell.length_c   1.000
_cell.angle_alpha   90.00
_cell.angle_beta   90.00
_cell.angle_gamma   90.00
#
_symmetry.space_group_name_H-M   'P 1'
#
loop_
_entity.id
_entity.type
_entity.pdbx_description
1 polymer ?
#
loop_
_entity_poly.entity_id
_entity_poly.type
_entity_poly.pdbx_seq_one_letter_code
_entity_poly.pdbx_strand_id
1 'polypeptide(L)'
;MKVNLDSSPHYINMIPLITIITSPKPFSNPHIATIQRNAIQSWTHLGPEVEVILIGDEPGLIEVAEEYKLKHLPDVKCNESGTPLVSSIFSLAHQFSHSPFLTYVNADILLLPDVIDATKQVAKQKERFLLIGQRWDLDVSSLLDFSPGWDSRIRSEVREHGRLHFPAGSDYFVFPRVLYTDVPDFAIGRAGWDNWMIYHAKQQDWTVVDGTPSIMVIHQNHDYSHLPGGRPHYEQDESRVNEELAGGTQNLYMILDCDMQLREGRLSKPRPNLVWALRRAEVWFAPSNGNYKKTRSVISRRFRRLRRRITGSL
;
A
#
# COMPACT_ATOMS: atom_id res chain seq x y z
N MET A 1 37.51 -36.93 32.01
CA MET A 1 37.53 -35.84 31.07
C MET A 1 36.14 -35.79 30.42
N LYS A 2 35.23 -34.96 30.98
CA LYS A 2 33.86 -34.81 30.45
C LYS A 2 33.86 -33.65 29.47
N VAL A 3 33.57 -33.96 28.23
CA VAL A 3 33.35 -32.93 27.19
C VAL A 3 31.92 -32.39 27.38
N ASN A 4 31.83 -31.14 27.80
CA ASN A 4 30.56 -30.38 27.78
C ASN A 4 30.24 -30.04 26.32
N LEU A 5 29.20 -30.66 25.79
CA LEU A 5 28.56 -30.19 24.55
C LEU A 5 27.63 -29.04 24.92
N ASP A 6 28.12 -27.85 24.65
CA ASP A 6 27.34 -26.61 24.72
C ASP A 6 26.33 -26.64 23.54
N SER A 7 25.10 -26.97 23.84
CA SER A 7 23.99 -26.99 22.90
C SER A 7 23.27 -25.64 22.92
N SER A 8 23.96 -24.60 22.50
CA SER A 8 23.30 -23.35 22.14
C SER A 8 22.53 -23.58 20.83
N PRO A 9 21.22 -23.27 20.75
CA PRO A 9 20.53 -23.36 19.50
C PRO A 9 21.11 -22.29 18.54
N HIS A 10 21.78 -22.74 17.49
CA HIS A 10 22.13 -21.87 16.38
C HIS A 10 20.81 -21.34 15.80
N TYR A 11 20.43 -20.12 16.18
CA TYR A 11 19.47 -19.34 15.43
C TYR A 11 20.11 -19.11 14.04
N ILE A 12 19.75 -19.93 13.08
CA ILE A 12 19.97 -19.62 11.67
C ILE A 12 19.24 -18.30 11.46
N ASN A 13 19.95 -17.22 11.22
CA ASN A 13 19.38 -15.95 10.81
C ASN A 13 18.65 -16.18 9.48
N MET A 14 17.39 -16.58 9.55
CA MET A 14 16.56 -16.72 8.36
C MET A 14 16.29 -15.32 7.83
N ILE A 15 16.65 -15.08 6.57
CA ILE A 15 16.28 -13.86 5.88
C ILE A 15 14.76 -13.82 5.79
N PRO A 16 14.10 -12.76 6.29
CA PRO A 16 12.66 -12.62 6.18
C PRO A 16 12.22 -12.67 4.72
N LEU A 17 11.05 -13.22 4.46
CA LEU A 17 10.46 -13.26 3.11
C LEU A 17 10.03 -11.88 2.63
N ILE A 18 9.45 -11.10 3.54
CA ILE A 18 8.88 -9.78 3.25
C ILE A 18 9.42 -8.77 4.26
N THR A 19 9.85 -7.61 3.76
CA THR A 19 10.03 -6.42 4.61
C THR A 19 8.88 -5.45 4.36
N ILE A 20 8.11 -5.18 5.41
CA ILE A 20 7.10 -4.13 5.44
C ILE A 20 7.79 -2.81 5.76
N ILE A 21 7.55 -1.82 4.93
CA ILE A 21 8.03 -0.45 5.11
C ILE A 21 6.85 0.51 5.19
N THR A 22 6.94 1.48 6.06
CA THR A 22 5.95 2.55 6.20
C THR A 22 6.60 3.82 6.70
N SER A 23 5.95 4.96 6.42
CA SER A 23 6.28 6.25 7.00
C SER A 23 5.04 6.75 7.75
N PRO A 24 4.97 6.54 9.07
CA PRO A 24 3.80 6.92 9.87
C PRO A 24 3.64 8.44 9.96
N LYS A 25 2.44 8.88 10.30
CA LYS A 25 2.14 10.25 10.72
C LYS A 25 2.59 10.47 12.18
N PRO A 26 2.72 11.74 12.66
CA PRO A 26 2.98 12.02 14.07
C PRO A 26 1.99 11.29 15.00
N PHE A 27 2.51 10.74 16.11
CA PHE A 27 1.69 10.07 17.14
C PHE A 27 1.08 11.03 18.16
N SER A 28 1.09 12.32 17.88
CA SER A 28 0.55 13.36 18.77
C SER A 28 -0.99 13.42 18.80
N ASN A 29 -1.69 13.00 17.76
CA ASN A 29 -3.14 12.87 17.78
C ASN A 29 -3.53 11.51 18.35
N PRO A 30 -4.36 11.40 19.42
CA PRO A 30 -4.67 10.14 20.08
C PRO A 30 -5.32 9.09 19.16
N HIS A 31 -6.23 9.51 18.27
CA HIS A 31 -6.88 8.58 17.35
C HIS A 31 -5.90 8.06 16.29
N ILE A 32 -5.10 8.95 15.70
CA ILE A 32 -4.05 8.56 14.74
C ILE A 32 -3.03 7.65 15.40
N ALA A 33 -2.60 7.94 16.62
CA ALA A 33 -1.69 7.09 17.38
C ALA A 33 -2.28 5.68 17.63
N THR A 34 -3.58 5.59 17.93
CA THR A 34 -4.28 4.31 18.14
C THR A 34 -4.29 3.47 16.87
N ILE A 35 -4.75 4.03 15.74
CA ILE A 35 -4.87 3.27 14.49
C ILE A 35 -3.51 2.88 13.91
N GLN A 36 -2.48 3.72 14.06
CA GLN A 36 -1.11 3.39 13.65
C GLN A 36 -0.49 2.30 14.52
N ARG A 37 -0.72 2.31 15.84
CA ARG A 37 -0.27 1.22 16.74
C ARG A 37 -0.94 -0.10 16.40
N ASN A 38 -2.25 -0.09 16.16
CA ASN A 38 -2.98 -1.27 15.71
C ASN A 38 -2.40 -1.84 14.42
N ALA A 39 -2.14 -0.98 13.43
CA ALA A 39 -1.57 -1.38 12.16
C ALA A 39 -0.18 -2.01 12.34
N ILE A 40 0.74 -1.31 13.00
CA ILE A 40 2.11 -1.79 13.27
C ILE A 40 2.06 -3.12 14.04
N GLN A 41 1.22 -3.21 15.07
CA GLN A 41 1.08 -4.43 15.86
C GLN A 41 0.53 -5.59 15.01
N SER A 42 -0.42 -5.34 14.10
CA SER A 42 -0.91 -6.38 13.19
C SER A 42 0.23 -6.98 12.34
N TRP A 43 1.16 -6.15 11.88
CA TRP A 43 2.31 -6.61 11.08
C TRP A 43 3.31 -7.43 11.89
N THR A 44 3.53 -7.09 13.15
CA THR A 44 4.41 -7.88 14.04
C THR A 44 3.83 -9.27 14.34
N HIS A 45 2.52 -9.45 14.20
CA HIS A 45 1.83 -10.74 14.39
C HIS A 45 1.75 -11.59 13.12
N LEU A 46 2.35 -11.16 12.00
CA LEU A 46 2.39 -11.94 10.76
C LEU A 46 3.43 -13.08 10.82
N GLY A 47 4.29 -13.09 11.84
CA GLY A 47 5.24 -14.18 12.07
C GLY A 47 6.66 -13.88 11.60
N PRO A 48 7.58 -14.88 11.73
CA PRO A 48 9.02 -14.68 11.56
C PRO A 48 9.45 -14.44 10.11
N GLU A 49 8.58 -14.65 9.15
CA GLU A 49 8.85 -14.37 7.73
C GLU A 49 8.73 -12.87 7.38
N VAL A 50 8.37 -12.02 8.35
CA VAL A 50 8.14 -10.59 8.15
C VAL A 50 9.11 -9.76 8.99
N GLU A 51 9.81 -8.83 8.35
CA GLU A 51 10.51 -7.72 8.97
C GLU A 51 9.66 -6.46 8.83
N VAL A 52 9.66 -5.59 9.84
CA VAL A 52 9.00 -4.28 9.78
C VAL A 52 10.04 -3.20 9.98
N ILE A 53 10.06 -2.21 9.07
CA ILE A 53 10.93 -1.03 9.14
C ILE A 53 10.05 0.22 9.17
N LEU A 54 10.19 1.01 10.23
CA LEU A 54 9.55 2.31 10.37
C LEU A 54 10.50 3.39 9.86
N ILE A 55 10.04 4.27 8.96
CA ILE A 55 10.88 5.26 8.26
C ILE A 55 10.32 6.66 8.53
N GLY A 56 11.16 7.55 9.01
CA GLY A 56 10.81 8.94 9.32
C GLY A 56 11.26 9.36 10.71
N ASP A 57 11.13 10.66 11.00
CA ASP A 57 11.47 11.27 12.30
C ASP A 57 10.25 11.99 12.91
N GLU A 58 9.08 11.42 12.71
CA GLU A 58 7.84 12.00 13.21
C GLU A 58 7.72 11.86 14.74
N PRO A 59 7.14 12.85 15.45
CA PRO A 59 6.96 12.80 16.89
C PRO A 59 6.28 11.51 17.37
N GLY A 60 6.91 10.80 18.31
CA GLY A 60 6.45 9.55 18.89
C GLY A 60 6.82 8.29 18.11
N LEU A 61 7.52 8.41 16.97
CA LEU A 61 7.87 7.26 16.14
C LEU A 61 8.99 6.41 16.76
N ILE A 62 10.00 7.04 17.34
CA ILE A 62 11.11 6.33 18.01
C ILE A 62 10.61 5.52 19.20
N GLU A 63 9.71 6.08 20.00
CA GLU A 63 9.13 5.39 21.16
C GLU A 63 8.31 4.16 20.73
N VAL A 64 7.56 4.26 19.63
CA VAL A 64 6.81 3.14 19.07
C VAL A 64 7.74 2.07 18.49
N ALA A 65 8.82 2.47 17.83
CA ALA A 65 9.81 1.53 17.31
C ALA A 65 10.49 0.76 18.45
N GLU A 66 10.83 1.43 19.54
CA GLU A 66 11.40 0.81 20.74
C GLU A 66 10.39 -0.11 21.45
N GLU A 67 9.14 0.34 21.60
CA GLU A 67 8.05 -0.45 22.21
C GLU A 67 7.84 -1.80 21.53
N TYR A 68 7.79 -1.80 20.18
CA TYR A 68 7.59 -3.02 19.37
C TYR A 68 8.90 -3.68 18.93
N LYS A 69 10.07 -3.15 19.35
CA LYS A 69 11.43 -3.65 18.98
C LYS A 69 11.61 -3.75 17.47
N LEU A 70 11.21 -2.71 16.77
CA LEU A 70 11.27 -2.61 15.32
C LEU A 70 12.49 -1.81 14.87
N LYS A 71 12.91 -2.06 13.65
CA LYS A 71 13.92 -1.24 12.99
C LYS A 71 13.37 0.13 12.66
N HIS A 72 14.08 1.17 13.04
CA HIS A 72 13.74 2.56 12.78
C HIS A 72 14.85 3.24 11.95
N LEU A 73 14.44 3.95 10.92
CA LEU A 73 15.31 4.72 10.01
C LEU A 73 14.84 6.18 9.98
N PRO A 74 15.45 7.07 10.78
CA PRO A 74 15.00 8.47 10.88
C PRO A 74 15.41 9.33 9.69
N ASP A 75 16.52 9.02 9.00
CA ASP A 75 17.16 9.88 7.99
C ASP A 75 16.43 9.87 6.65
N VAL A 76 15.12 10.11 6.64
CA VAL A 76 14.31 10.25 5.41
C VAL A 76 14.42 11.67 4.87
N LYS A 77 14.63 11.81 3.54
CA LYS A 77 14.56 13.11 2.89
C LYS A 77 13.13 13.60 2.79
N CYS A 78 12.94 14.89 3.06
CA CYS A 78 11.65 15.56 2.95
C CYS A 78 11.70 16.65 1.86
N ASN A 79 10.52 17.06 1.39
CA ASN A 79 10.38 18.25 0.56
C ASN A 79 10.45 19.55 1.40
N GLU A 80 10.28 20.71 0.75
CA GLU A 80 10.30 22.01 1.41
C GLU A 80 9.20 22.21 2.47
N SER A 81 8.12 21.45 2.39
CA SER A 81 7.02 21.45 3.37
C SER A 81 7.26 20.49 4.55
N GLY A 82 8.38 19.77 4.57
CA GLY A 82 8.69 18.77 5.58
C GLY A 82 8.01 17.41 5.35
N THR A 83 7.35 17.19 4.20
CA THR A 83 6.73 15.91 3.89
C THR A 83 7.77 14.92 3.37
N PRO A 84 7.88 13.71 3.93
CA PRO A 84 8.82 12.68 3.47
C PRO A 84 8.61 12.31 2.00
N LEU A 85 9.73 12.05 1.31
CA LEU A 85 9.73 11.68 -0.11
C LEU A 85 9.68 10.16 -0.30
N VAL A 86 8.78 9.70 -1.17
CA VAL A 86 8.63 8.27 -1.51
C VAL A 86 9.92 7.70 -2.06
N SER A 87 10.66 8.45 -2.89
CA SER A 87 12.00 8.08 -3.40
C SER A 87 12.98 7.75 -2.28
N SER A 88 13.01 8.57 -1.22
CA SER A 88 13.89 8.36 -0.07
C SER A 88 13.45 7.16 0.77
N ILE A 89 12.14 6.98 1.00
CA ILE A 89 11.58 5.82 1.70
C ILE A 89 11.99 4.53 0.99
N PHE A 90 11.83 4.47 -0.33
CA PHE A 90 12.19 3.30 -1.12
C PHE A 90 13.70 3.06 -1.16
N SER A 91 14.51 4.13 -1.29
CA SER A 91 15.97 4.04 -1.24
C SER A 91 16.47 3.44 0.08
N LEU A 92 15.94 3.91 1.21
CA LEU A 92 16.25 3.37 2.54
C LEU A 92 15.81 1.90 2.65
N ALA A 93 14.62 1.55 2.15
CA ALA A 93 14.16 0.18 2.13
C ALA A 93 15.09 -0.75 1.33
N HIS A 94 15.52 -0.34 0.14
CA HIS A 94 16.47 -1.09 -0.67
C HIS A 94 17.83 -1.27 0.00
N GLN A 95 18.30 -0.24 0.70
CA GLN A 95 19.60 -0.24 1.38
C GLN A 95 19.57 -1.15 2.63
N PHE A 96 18.50 -1.14 3.39
CA PHE A 96 18.46 -1.74 4.73
C PHE A 96 17.68 -3.05 4.84
N SER A 97 16.91 -3.43 3.81
CA SER A 97 16.23 -4.73 3.74
C SER A 97 17.06 -5.75 2.95
N HIS A 98 17.02 -7.00 3.42
CA HIS A 98 17.57 -8.15 2.72
C HIS A 98 16.50 -9.13 2.22
N SER A 99 15.22 -8.87 2.52
CA SER A 99 14.10 -9.70 2.08
C SER A 99 13.97 -9.70 0.54
N PRO A 100 13.56 -10.82 -0.08
CA PRO A 100 13.30 -10.86 -1.52
C PRO A 100 12.14 -9.97 -1.95
N PHE A 101 11.19 -9.69 -1.06
CA PHE A 101 10.05 -8.82 -1.34
C PHE A 101 10.00 -7.63 -0.39
N LEU A 102 9.65 -6.47 -0.94
CA LEU A 102 9.29 -5.27 -0.19
C LEU A 102 7.78 -5.07 -0.25
N THR A 103 7.23 -4.53 0.84
CA THR A 103 5.83 -4.13 0.92
C THR A 103 5.74 -2.75 1.53
N TYR A 104 5.38 -1.74 0.72
CA TYR A 104 4.95 -0.46 1.30
C TYR A 104 3.49 -0.60 1.77
N VAL A 105 3.20 -0.11 2.98
CA VAL A 105 1.85 -0.12 3.56
C VAL A 105 1.59 1.21 4.24
N ASN A 106 0.40 1.81 4.05
CA ASN A 106 -0.02 2.96 4.82
C ASN A 106 -0.15 2.60 6.31
N ALA A 107 0.24 3.50 7.20
CA ALA A 107 0.34 3.23 8.63
C ALA A 107 -1.00 3.08 9.38
N ASP A 108 -2.11 3.16 8.68
CA ASP A 108 -3.48 2.94 9.17
C ASP A 108 -4.10 1.62 8.67
N ILE A 109 -3.31 0.77 7.99
CA ILE A 109 -3.75 -0.48 7.38
C ILE A 109 -3.38 -1.69 8.24
N LEU A 110 -4.38 -2.43 8.68
CA LEU A 110 -4.17 -3.76 9.27
C LEU A 110 -3.91 -4.77 8.15
N LEU A 111 -2.86 -5.57 8.30
CA LEU A 111 -2.58 -6.73 7.45
C LEU A 111 -2.89 -8.03 8.19
N LEU A 112 -3.38 -9.00 7.45
CA LEU A 112 -3.67 -10.34 7.92
C LEU A 112 -2.71 -11.35 7.28
N PRO A 113 -2.56 -12.56 7.83
CA PRO A 113 -1.59 -13.57 7.34
C PRO A 113 -1.73 -13.95 5.87
N ASP A 114 -2.90 -13.74 5.25
CA ASP A 114 -3.15 -14.03 3.85
C ASP A 114 -2.24 -13.25 2.87
N VAL A 115 -1.68 -12.10 3.26
CA VAL A 115 -0.73 -11.34 2.44
C VAL A 115 0.55 -12.15 2.16
N ILE A 116 1.01 -12.94 3.14
CA ILE A 116 2.21 -13.77 2.99
C ILE A 116 1.97 -14.89 1.99
N ASP A 117 0.87 -15.62 2.16
CA ASP A 117 0.51 -16.72 1.26
C ASP A 117 0.26 -16.21 -0.16
N ALA A 118 -0.43 -15.09 -0.31
CA ALA A 118 -0.66 -14.46 -1.61
C ALA A 118 0.66 -14.07 -2.28
N THR A 119 1.60 -13.47 -1.54
CA THR A 119 2.93 -13.13 -2.06
C THR A 119 3.66 -14.37 -2.58
N LYS A 120 3.69 -15.45 -1.78
CA LYS A 120 4.29 -16.73 -2.19
C LYS A 120 3.64 -17.31 -3.45
N GLN A 121 2.32 -17.23 -3.54
CA GLN A 121 1.56 -17.75 -4.69
C GLN A 121 1.81 -16.95 -5.97
N VAL A 122 1.88 -15.61 -5.87
CA VAL A 122 2.21 -14.76 -7.02
C VAL A 122 3.65 -14.97 -7.45
N ALA A 123 4.60 -15.02 -6.52
CA ALA A 123 6.02 -15.19 -6.80
C ALA A 123 6.35 -16.52 -7.51
N LYS A 124 5.60 -17.59 -7.23
CA LYS A 124 5.71 -18.87 -7.96
C LYS A 124 5.31 -18.78 -9.43
N GLN A 125 4.53 -17.76 -9.81
CA GLN A 125 3.95 -17.64 -11.14
C GLN A 125 4.50 -16.45 -11.93
N LYS A 126 5.10 -15.46 -11.25
CA LYS A 126 5.64 -14.24 -11.85
C LYS A 126 6.90 -13.79 -11.13
N GLU A 127 7.95 -13.48 -11.89
CA GLU A 127 9.21 -12.94 -11.36
C GLU A 127 9.14 -11.44 -11.11
N ARG A 128 8.45 -10.70 -12.00
CA ARG A 128 8.27 -9.25 -11.93
C ARG A 128 6.80 -8.94 -11.79
N PHE A 129 6.40 -8.47 -10.63
CA PHE A 129 5.01 -8.18 -10.34
C PHE A 129 4.84 -7.03 -9.36
N LEU A 130 3.67 -6.43 -9.41
CA LEU A 130 3.13 -5.57 -8.38
C LEU A 130 1.82 -6.21 -7.90
N LEU A 131 1.75 -6.60 -6.63
CA LEU A 131 0.55 -7.13 -5.99
C LEU A 131 -0.07 -6.05 -5.12
N ILE A 132 -1.30 -5.69 -5.44
CA ILE A 132 -2.12 -4.66 -4.79
C ILE A 132 -3.54 -5.16 -4.62
N GLY A 133 -4.41 -4.40 -3.98
CA GLY A 133 -5.84 -4.73 -3.87
C GLY A 133 -6.65 -3.66 -3.17
N GLN A 134 -7.96 -3.87 -3.15
CA GLN A 134 -8.90 -3.02 -2.43
C GLN A 134 -8.77 -3.26 -0.93
N ARG A 135 -9.11 -2.25 -0.17
CA ARG A 135 -9.21 -2.31 1.30
C ARG A 135 -10.66 -2.41 1.75
N TRP A 136 -10.85 -2.88 2.96
CA TRP A 136 -12.10 -2.76 3.69
C TRP A 136 -12.01 -1.58 4.65
N ASP A 137 -12.93 -0.66 4.59
CA ASP A 137 -13.06 0.46 5.52
C ASP A 137 -13.80 -0.02 6.77
N LEU A 138 -13.23 0.21 7.96
CA LEU A 138 -13.80 -0.18 9.26
C LEU A 138 -13.58 0.94 10.28
N ASP A 139 -14.58 1.22 11.11
CA ASP A 139 -14.45 2.17 12.21
C ASP A 139 -13.76 1.48 13.40
N VAL A 140 -12.54 1.94 13.74
CA VAL A 140 -11.75 1.44 14.86
C VAL A 140 -11.37 2.60 15.77
N SER A 141 -11.91 2.63 16.99
CA SER A 141 -11.73 3.74 17.94
C SER A 141 -10.81 3.43 19.12
N SER A 142 -10.37 2.17 19.26
CA SER A 142 -9.57 1.70 20.40
C SER A 142 -8.44 0.77 19.96
N LEU A 143 -7.51 0.51 20.87
CA LEU A 143 -6.51 -0.53 20.67
C LEU A 143 -7.17 -1.90 20.51
N LEU A 144 -6.71 -2.67 19.54
CA LEU A 144 -7.18 -4.01 19.27
C LEU A 144 -6.51 -5.02 20.22
N ASP A 145 -7.25 -6.09 20.54
CA ASP A 145 -6.69 -7.24 21.26
C ASP A 145 -6.04 -8.22 20.28
N PHE A 146 -4.71 -8.32 20.33
CA PHE A 146 -3.92 -9.23 19.51
C PHE A 146 -3.66 -10.60 20.16
N SER A 147 -4.44 -11.00 21.15
CA SER A 147 -4.44 -12.37 21.68
C SER A 147 -4.73 -13.42 20.59
N PRO A 148 -4.39 -14.71 20.79
CA PRO A 148 -4.61 -15.76 19.79
C PRO A 148 -6.01 -15.71 19.16
N GLY A 149 -6.10 -15.82 17.83
CA GLY A 149 -7.33 -15.70 17.05
C GLY A 149 -7.77 -14.28 16.74
N TRP A 150 -6.93 -13.27 16.97
CA TRP A 150 -7.20 -11.88 16.65
C TRP A 150 -7.62 -11.66 15.18
N ASP A 151 -6.93 -12.35 14.27
CA ASP A 151 -7.21 -12.27 12.84
C ASP A 151 -8.61 -12.77 12.47
N SER A 152 -9.07 -13.82 13.13
CA SER A 152 -10.43 -14.34 12.94
C SER A 152 -11.48 -13.38 13.53
N ARG A 153 -11.20 -12.75 14.68
CA ARG A 153 -12.09 -11.76 15.29
C ARG A 153 -12.25 -10.54 14.38
N ILE A 154 -11.15 -9.96 13.91
CA ILE A 154 -11.23 -8.77 13.04
C ILE A 154 -11.87 -9.10 11.68
N ARG A 155 -11.67 -10.31 11.12
CA ARG A 155 -12.36 -10.76 9.91
C ARG A 155 -13.88 -10.83 10.11
N SER A 156 -14.33 -11.25 11.28
CA SER A 156 -15.77 -11.30 11.60
C SER A 156 -16.33 -9.89 11.71
N GLU A 157 -15.63 -8.99 12.38
CA GLU A 157 -16.00 -7.57 12.49
C GLU A 157 -16.12 -6.90 11.11
N VAL A 158 -15.14 -7.13 10.22
CA VAL A 158 -15.17 -6.62 8.84
C VAL A 158 -16.37 -7.17 8.05
N ARG A 159 -16.73 -8.45 8.22
CA ARG A 159 -17.88 -9.04 7.51
C ARG A 159 -19.19 -8.45 7.97
N GLU A 160 -19.29 -8.03 9.22
CA GLU A 160 -20.50 -7.49 9.83
C GLU A 160 -20.63 -5.97 9.61
N HIS A 161 -19.53 -5.23 9.74
CA HIS A 161 -19.53 -3.77 9.78
C HIS A 161 -18.66 -3.11 8.73
N GLY A 162 -17.76 -3.85 8.10
CA GLY A 162 -16.81 -3.32 7.10
C GLY A 162 -17.47 -3.04 5.76
N ARG A 163 -16.91 -2.08 5.03
CA ARG A 163 -17.30 -1.75 3.66
C ARG A 163 -16.12 -1.88 2.73
N LEU A 164 -16.26 -2.71 1.68
CA LEU A 164 -15.23 -2.79 0.64
C LEU A 164 -15.15 -1.45 -0.10
N HIS A 165 -13.96 -0.84 -0.05
CA HIS A 165 -13.69 0.41 -0.74
C HIS A 165 -13.73 0.21 -2.25
N PHE A 166 -14.12 1.24 -3.02
CA PHE A 166 -14.12 1.13 -4.48
C PHE A 166 -12.68 1.00 -5.04
N PRO A 167 -12.49 0.37 -6.23
CA PRO A 167 -11.17 0.04 -6.76
C PRO A 167 -10.46 1.27 -7.37
N ALA A 168 -10.02 2.21 -6.53
CA ALA A 168 -9.24 3.40 -6.90
C ALA A 168 -7.74 3.13 -6.83
N GLY A 169 -7.06 3.74 -5.87
CA GLY A 169 -5.69 3.45 -5.50
C GLY A 169 -5.59 2.21 -4.61
N SER A 170 -4.40 1.92 -4.13
CA SER A 170 -4.13 0.88 -3.16
C SER A 170 -3.37 1.47 -1.98
N ASP A 171 -3.54 0.87 -0.80
CA ASP A 171 -2.86 1.29 0.42
C ASP A 171 -1.73 0.33 0.81
N TYR A 172 -1.50 -0.71 -0.01
CA TYR A 172 -0.38 -1.63 0.11
C TYR A 172 0.14 -2.03 -1.26
N PHE A 173 1.46 -2.23 -1.36
CA PHE A 173 2.18 -2.52 -2.60
C PHE A 173 3.23 -3.58 -2.30
N VAL A 174 3.02 -4.83 -2.75
CA VAL A 174 3.99 -5.91 -2.63
C VAL A 174 4.70 -6.12 -3.95
N PHE A 175 6.03 -6.12 -3.94
CA PHE A 175 6.83 -6.29 -5.14
C PHE A 175 8.20 -6.91 -4.84
N PRO A 176 8.85 -7.58 -5.79
CA PRO A 176 10.23 -8.01 -5.68
C PRO A 176 11.17 -6.84 -5.39
N ARG A 177 12.06 -6.98 -4.40
CA ARG A 177 12.96 -5.91 -3.93
C ARG A 177 13.82 -5.28 -5.04
N VAL A 178 14.08 -6.00 -6.13
CA VAL A 178 14.85 -5.47 -7.27
C VAL A 178 14.08 -4.46 -8.14
N LEU A 179 12.78 -4.26 -7.88
CA LEU A 179 11.92 -3.34 -8.63
C LEU A 179 11.79 -2.00 -7.87
N TYR A 180 11.31 -0.96 -8.56
CA TYR A 180 11.12 0.38 -7.99
C TYR A 180 12.38 1.00 -7.37
N THR A 181 13.52 0.81 -8.03
CA THR A 181 14.80 1.41 -7.61
C THR A 181 14.94 2.88 -7.99
N ASP A 182 14.12 3.36 -8.91
CA ASP A 182 14.07 4.75 -9.37
C ASP A 182 12.62 5.26 -9.29
N VAL A 183 12.29 5.87 -8.17
CA VAL A 183 10.96 6.43 -7.89
C VAL A 183 11.09 7.95 -7.82
N PRO A 184 10.21 8.73 -8.49
CA PRO A 184 10.23 10.19 -8.37
C PRO A 184 10.02 10.68 -6.93
N ASP A 185 10.42 11.94 -6.70
CA ASP A 185 10.34 12.60 -5.40
C ASP A 185 8.90 12.97 -5.00
N PHE A 186 8.01 12.00 -5.04
CA PHE A 186 6.62 12.17 -4.60
C PHE A 186 6.54 12.46 -3.11
N ALA A 187 5.68 13.39 -2.72
CA ALA A 187 5.31 13.60 -1.33
C ALA A 187 4.39 12.46 -0.85
N ILE A 188 4.79 11.78 0.25
CA ILE A 188 4.02 10.68 0.83
C ILE A 188 2.70 11.19 1.43
N GLY A 189 1.66 10.33 1.46
CA GLY A 189 0.35 10.70 2.00
C GLY A 189 -0.40 11.76 1.18
N ARG A 190 0.05 12.03 -0.06
CA ARG A 190 -0.60 12.88 -1.05
C ARG A 190 -1.05 12.05 -2.23
N ALA A 191 -2.11 12.49 -2.92
CA ALA A 191 -2.65 11.74 -4.06
C ALA A 191 -1.66 11.65 -5.23
N GLY A 192 -1.73 10.57 -5.98
CA GLY A 192 -1.08 10.41 -7.27
C GLY A 192 0.08 9.43 -7.32
N TRP A 193 0.90 9.32 -6.27
CA TRP A 193 2.05 8.41 -6.28
C TRP A 193 1.64 6.92 -6.27
N ASP A 194 0.59 6.58 -5.53
CA ASP A 194 -0.01 5.25 -5.45
C ASP A 194 -0.54 4.78 -6.82
N ASN A 195 -1.22 5.66 -7.52
CA ASN A 195 -1.73 5.43 -8.86
C ASN A 195 -0.59 5.34 -9.90
N TRP A 196 0.47 6.14 -9.73
CA TRP A 196 1.67 6.08 -10.56
C TRP A 196 2.41 4.74 -10.41
N MET A 197 2.47 4.16 -9.22
CA MET A 197 3.07 2.83 -9.01
C MET A 197 2.46 1.78 -9.95
N ILE A 198 1.14 1.79 -10.11
CA ILE A 198 0.42 0.88 -11.00
C ILE A 198 0.76 1.17 -12.48
N TYR A 199 0.76 2.45 -12.86
CA TYR A 199 1.13 2.87 -14.21
C TYR A 199 2.57 2.47 -14.53
N HIS A 200 3.52 2.78 -13.65
CA HIS A 200 4.94 2.48 -13.85
C HIS A 200 5.17 0.98 -14.03
N ALA A 201 4.58 0.12 -13.19
CA ALA A 201 4.68 -1.33 -13.34
C ALA A 201 4.25 -1.78 -14.75
N LYS A 202 3.16 -1.23 -15.28
CA LYS A 202 2.68 -1.57 -16.63
C LYS A 202 3.60 -1.04 -17.73
N GLN A 203 4.26 0.12 -17.54
CA GLN A 203 5.23 0.64 -18.50
C GLN A 203 6.52 -0.21 -18.54
N GLN A 204 6.82 -0.90 -17.45
CA GLN A 204 7.96 -1.81 -17.33
C GLN A 204 7.62 -3.27 -17.68
N ASP A 205 6.42 -3.52 -18.22
CA ASP A 205 5.89 -4.87 -18.51
C ASP A 205 5.88 -5.82 -17.30
N TRP A 206 5.79 -5.26 -16.07
CA TRP A 206 5.59 -6.07 -14.87
C TRP A 206 4.11 -6.45 -14.75
N THR A 207 3.85 -7.65 -14.27
CA THR A 207 2.46 -8.09 -14.08
C THR A 207 1.83 -7.40 -12.88
N VAL A 208 0.80 -6.58 -13.10
CA VAL A 208 0.02 -6.00 -12.01
C VAL A 208 -1.09 -6.96 -11.61
N VAL A 209 -1.08 -7.37 -10.35
CA VAL A 209 -1.98 -8.38 -9.79
C VAL A 209 -2.93 -7.74 -8.78
N ASP A 210 -4.23 -7.91 -8.99
CA ASP A 210 -5.25 -7.59 -8.00
C ASP A 210 -5.40 -8.77 -7.02
N GLY A 211 -4.96 -8.57 -5.78
CA GLY A 211 -5.04 -9.52 -4.68
C GLY A 211 -6.36 -9.49 -3.91
N THR A 212 -7.27 -8.55 -4.19
CA THR A 212 -8.53 -8.37 -3.45
C THR A 212 -9.29 -9.66 -3.18
N PRO A 213 -9.37 -10.63 -4.12
CA PRO A 213 -10.08 -11.88 -3.86
C PRO A 213 -9.40 -12.83 -2.87
N SER A 214 -8.12 -12.61 -2.56
CA SER A 214 -7.30 -13.52 -1.74
C SER A 214 -6.69 -12.84 -0.50
N ILE A 215 -6.70 -11.51 -0.44
CA ILE A 215 -6.10 -10.72 0.64
C ILE A 215 -7.17 -9.80 1.22
N MET A 216 -7.35 -9.85 2.52
CA MET A 216 -8.16 -8.87 3.24
C MET A 216 -7.26 -7.87 3.95
N VAL A 217 -7.23 -6.63 3.48
CA VAL A 217 -6.61 -5.51 4.18
C VAL A 217 -7.67 -4.57 4.72
N ILE A 218 -7.42 -3.98 5.89
CA ILE A 218 -8.43 -3.21 6.61
C ILE A 218 -7.87 -1.82 6.89
N HIS A 219 -8.54 -0.82 6.36
CA HIS A 219 -8.29 0.57 6.65
C HIS A 219 -9.12 1.00 7.86
N GLN A 220 -8.45 1.51 8.88
CA GLN A 220 -9.08 2.06 10.06
C GLN A 220 -9.49 3.49 9.75
N ASN A 221 -10.82 3.75 9.71
CA ASN A 221 -11.38 5.03 9.28
C ASN A 221 -10.89 6.18 10.16
N HIS A 222 -10.54 7.28 9.54
CA HIS A 222 -10.20 8.55 10.19
C HIS A 222 -10.61 9.73 9.29
N ASP A 223 -10.72 10.90 9.89
CA ASP A 223 -10.96 12.15 9.17
C ASP A 223 -9.65 12.79 8.66
N TYR A 224 -9.77 13.96 8.04
CA TYR A 224 -8.64 14.74 7.53
C TYR A 224 -8.18 15.84 8.49
N SER A 225 -8.61 15.82 9.75
CA SER A 225 -8.28 16.86 10.74
C SER A 225 -6.77 16.99 11.00
N HIS A 226 -6.01 15.93 10.72
CA HIS A 226 -4.55 15.90 10.82
C HIS A 226 -3.82 16.59 9.66
N LEU A 227 -4.53 16.93 8.56
CA LEU A 227 -3.95 17.60 7.40
C LEU A 227 -4.09 19.14 7.50
N PRO A 228 -3.22 19.92 6.85
CA PRO A 228 -3.30 21.38 6.83
C PRO A 228 -4.67 21.87 6.39
N GLY A 229 -5.33 22.65 7.27
CA GLY A 229 -6.67 23.19 7.03
C GLY A 229 -7.79 22.17 7.02
N GLY A 230 -7.58 20.92 7.46
CA GLY A 230 -8.59 19.84 7.46
C GLY A 230 -9.06 19.44 6.05
N ARG A 231 -8.34 19.87 5.00
CA ARG A 231 -8.71 19.57 3.61
C ARG A 231 -8.25 18.17 3.22
N PRO A 232 -9.04 17.43 2.41
CA PRO A 232 -8.66 16.12 1.90
C PRO A 232 -7.30 16.15 1.19
N HIS A 233 -6.56 15.03 1.26
CA HIS A 233 -5.22 14.94 0.70
C HIS A 233 -5.15 15.29 -0.81
N TYR A 234 -6.19 14.99 -1.58
CA TYR A 234 -6.26 15.30 -3.02
C TYR A 234 -6.48 16.78 -3.35
N GLU A 235 -6.78 17.62 -2.35
CA GLU A 235 -6.91 19.08 -2.48
C GLU A 235 -5.64 19.84 -2.06
N GLN A 236 -4.61 19.13 -1.59
CA GLN A 236 -3.34 19.74 -1.19
C GLN A 236 -2.48 20.10 -2.41
N ASP A 237 -1.70 21.16 -2.30
CA ASP A 237 -0.82 21.61 -3.41
C ASP A 237 0.23 20.55 -3.77
N GLU A 238 0.74 19.81 -2.80
CA GLU A 238 1.66 18.70 -3.00
C GLU A 238 1.07 17.57 -3.85
N SER A 239 -0.25 17.37 -3.83
CA SER A 239 -0.92 16.40 -4.72
C SER A 239 -0.88 16.84 -6.19
N ARG A 240 -0.88 18.15 -6.47
CA ARG A 240 -0.65 18.66 -7.83
C ARG A 240 0.79 18.43 -8.27
N VAL A 241 1.75 18.65 -7.38
CA VAL A 241 3.16 18.35 -7.66
C VAL A 241 3.34 16.85 -7.94
N ASN A 242 2.73 15.97 -7.15
CA ASN A 242 2.74 14.53 -7.42
C ASN A 242 2.12 14.18 -8.77
N GLU A 243 1.02 14.84 -9.17
CA GLU A 243 0.42 14.62 -10.50
C GLU A 243 1.37 15.06 -11.62
N GLU A 244 2.08 16.17 -11.47
CA GLU A 244 3.08 16.65 -12.43
C GLU A 244 4.27 15.68 -12.53
N LEU A 245 4.80 15.21 -11.39
CA LEU A 245 5.87 14.21 -11.34
C LEU A 245 5.45 12.88 -11.96
N ALA A 246 4.16 12.49 -11.83
CA ALA A 246 3.60 11.34 -12.50
C ALA A 246 3.51 11.50 -14.03
N GLY A 247 3.71 12.71 -14.55
CA GLY A 247 3.53 13.04 -15.97
C GLY A 247 2.07 13.31 -16.35
N GLY A 248 1.21 13.65 -15.38
CA GLY A 248 -0.18 14.02 -15.54
C GLY A 248 -1.20 12.92 -15.19
N THR A 249 -2.48 13.32 -15.12
CA THR A 249 -3.59 12.43 -14.71
C THR A 249 -3.78 11.19 -15.59
N GLN A 250 -3.29 11.18 -16.82
CA GLN A 250 -3.35 10.02 -17.72
C GLN A 250 -2.46 8.85 -17.24
N ASN A 251 -1.49 9.12 -16.42
CA ASN A 251 -0.55 8.16 -15.84
C ASN A 251 -0.98 7.69 -14.44
N LEU A 252 -2.17 8.09 -14.00
CA LEU A 252 -2.73 7.65 -12.73
C LEU A 252 -3.66 6.45 -12.96
N TYR A 253 -3.12 5.26 -12.77
CA TYR A 253 -3.85 4.01 -12.93
C TYR A 253 -4.49 3.57 -11.61
N MET A 254 -5.38 2.59 -11.68
CA MET A 254 -6.13 2.09 -10.53
C MET A 254 -6.22 0.57 -10.55
N ILE A 255 -6.75 -0.04 -9.51
CA ILE A 255 -6.91 -1.51 -9.41
C ILE A 255 -7.67 -2.09 -10.61
N LEU A 256 -8.61 -1.35 -11.22
CA LEU A 256 -9.29 -1.77 -12.45
C LEU A 256 -8.37 -1.93 -13.66
N ASP A 257 -7.14 -1.42 -13.59
CA ASP A 257 -6.14 -1.53 -14.66
C ASP A 257 -5.20 -2.73 -14.48
N CYS A 258 -5.40 -3.56 -13.44
CA CYS A 258 -4.64 -4.78 -13.20
C CYS A 258 -4.72 -5.76 -14.38
N ASP A 259 -3.63 -6.51 -14.59
CA ASP A 259 -3.51 -7.50 -15.65
C ASP A 259 -4.12 -8.84 -15.28
N MET A 260 -3.99 -9.20 -14.00
CA MET A 260 -4.39 -10.48 -13.44
C MET A 260 -5.08 -10.28 -12.08
N GLN A 261 -5.84 -11.29 -11.65
CA GLN A 261 -6.35 -11.42 -10.29
C GLN A 261 -5.83 -12.71 -9.66
N LEU A 262 -5.48 -12.65 -8.38
CA LEU A 262 -5.17 -13.84 -7.59
C LEU A 262 -6.47 -14.40 -6.99
N ARG A 263 -6.83 -15.63 -7.37
CA ARG A 263 -7.97 -16.36 -6.82
C ARG A 263 -7.57 -17.80 -6.50
N GLU A 264 -7.83 -18.25 -5.29
CA GLU A 264 -7.55 -19.62 -4.86
C GLU A 264 -6.14 -20.09 -5.25
N GLY A 265 -5.15 -19.21 -5.05
CA GLY A 265 -3.73 -19.48 -5.34
C GLY A 265 -3.33 -19.43 -6.82
N ARG A 266 -4.22 -19.07 -7.73
CA ARG A 266 -3.95 -19.00 -9.17
C ARG A 266 -4.16 -17.61 -9.73
N LEU A 267 -3.29 -17.24 -10.68
CA LEU A 267 -3.46 -16.02 -11.45
C LEU A 267 -4.41 -16.27 -12.62
N SER A 268 -5.41 -15.41 -12.74
CA SER A 268 -6.39 -15.44 -13.82
C SER A 268 -6.67 -14.04 -14.36
N LYS A 269 -7.17 -13.91 -15.56
CA LYS A 269 -7.61 -12.61 -16.09
C LYS A 269 -8.75 -12.05 -15.24
N PRO A 270 -8.82 -10.72 -15.02
CA PRO A 270 -9.96 -10.09 -14.36
C PRO A 270 -11.26 -10.44 -15.09
N ARG A 271 -12.33 -10.73 -14.33
CA ARG A 271 -13.64 -10.97 -14.91
C ARG A 271 -14.21 -9.64 -15.43
N PRO A 272 -14.54 -9.53 -16.73
CA PRO A 272 -15.14 -8.31 -17.26
C PRO A 272 -16.47 -8.01 -16.57
N ASN A 273 -16.64 -6.76 -16.16
CA ASN A 273 -17.92 -6.21 -15.69
C ASN A 273 -18.10 -4.79 -16.25
N LEU A 274 -19.26 -4.20 -16.01
CA LEU A 274 -19.58 -2.87 -16.55
C LEU A 274 -18.57 -1.80 -16.07
N VAL A 275 -18.15 -1.83 -14.81
CA VAL A 275 -17.20 -0.87 -14.23
C VAL A 275 -15.84 -1.00 -14.93
N TRP A 276 -15.37 -2.22 -15.12
CA TRP A 276 -14.14 -2.53 -15.87
C TRP A 276 -14.22 -2.05 -17.32
N ALA A 277 -15.34 -2.34 -18.01
CA ALA A 277 -15.53 -1.91 -19.40
C ALA A 277 -15.53 -0.37 -19.54
N LEU A 278 -16.20 0.33 -18.62
CA LEU A 278 -16.19 1.79 -18.57
C LEU A 278 -14.77 2.35 -18.31
N ARG A 279 -13.98 1.69 -17.45
CA ARG A 279 -12.58 2.08 -17.22
C ARG A 279 -11.73 1.86 -18.48
N ARG A 280 -11.87 0.75 -19.17
CA ARG A 280 -11.16 0.50 -20.44
C ARG A 280 -11.51 1.54 -21.50
N ALA A 281 -12.79 1.91 -21.63
CA ALA A 281 -13.22 2.97 -22.52
C ALA A 281 -12.64 4.34 -22.10
N GLU A 282 -12.67 4.66 -20.78
CA GLU A 282 -12.07 5.87 -20.24
C GLU A 282 -10.58 6.00 -20.64
N VAL A 283 -9.79 4.94 -20.45
CA VAL A 283 -8.35 4.93 -20.77
C VAL A 283 -8.12 5.00 -22.28
N TRP A 284 -8.90 4.26 -23.07
CA TRP A 284 -8.74 4.23 -24.53
C TRP A 284 -9.03 5.60 -25.19
N PHE A 285 -9.98 6.36 -24.63
CA PHE A 285 -10.28 7.72 -25.06
C PHE A 285 -9.45 8.79 -24.34
N ALA A 286 -8.60 8.43 -23.38
CA ALA A 286 -7.71 9.40 -22.74
C ALA A 286 -6.74 9.98 -23.78
N PRO A 287 -6.43 11.28 -23.71
CA PRO A 287 -5.44 11.88 -24.60
C PRO A 287 -4.06 11.30 -24.32
N SER A 288 -3.38 10.84 -25.37
CA SER A 288 -1.98 10.44 -25.29
C SER A 288 -1.09 11.63 -25.65
N ASN A 289 -0.07 11.88 -24.83
CA ASN A 289 1.05 12.77 -25.09
C ASN A 289 0.72 14.08 -25.87
N GLY A 290 0.18 15.05 -25.17
CA GLY A 290 0.11 16.44 -25.67
C GLY A 290 -0.90 16.74 -26.80
N ASN A 291 -1.45 15.74 -27.45
CA ASN A 291 -2.44 15.89 -28.53
C ASN A 291 -3.87 15.86 -27.98
N TYR A 292 -4.29 16.95 -27.38
CA TYR A 292 -5.67 17.16 -26.90
C TYR A 292 -6.65 17.32 -28.09
N LYS A 293 -7.06 16.23 -28.71
CA LYS A 293 -8.32 16.28 -29.47
C LYS A 293 -9.45 16.49 -28.45
N LYS A 294 -9.97 17.70 -28.37
CA LYS A 294 -11.01 18.15 -27.42
C LYS A 294 -12.16 17.15 -27.26
N THR A 295 -12.54 16.48 -28.36
CA THR A 295 -13.59 15.46 -28.42
C THR A 295 -13.23 14.20 -27.64
N ARG A 296 -12.00 13.65 -27.77
CA ARG A 296 -11.59 12.42 -27.06
C ARG A 296 -11.56 12.63 -25.54
N SER A 297 -11.07 13.79 -25.09
CA SER A 297 -11.05 14.12 -23.66
C SER A 297 -12.45 14.30 -23.06
N VAL A 298 -13.43 14.77 -23.86
CA VAL A 298 -14.83 14.86 -23.43
C VAL A 298 -15.45 13.47 -23.27
N ILE A 299 -15.19 12.56 -24.21
CA ILE A 299 -15.68 11.17 -24.16
C ILE A 299 -15.09 10.43 -22.95
N SER A 300 -13.76 10.50 -22.76
CA SER A 300 -13.08 9.93 -21.59
C SER A 300 -13.70 10.42 -20.28
N ARG A 301 -13.93 11.75 -20.14
CA ARG A 301 -14.57 12.33 -18.96
C ARG A 301 -16.02 11.85 -18.75
N ARG A 302 -16.78 11.57 -19.82
CA ARG A 302 -18.14 11.00 -19.72
C ARG A 302 -18.11 9.59 -19.14
N PHE A 303 -17.21 8.73 -19.64
CA PHE A 303 -17.03 7.37 -19.11
C PHE A 303 -16.59 7.40 -17.65
N ARG A 304 -15.66 8.29 -17.27
CA ARG A 304 -15.25 8.49 -15.87
C ARG A 304 -16.43 8.89 -14.98
N ARG A 305 -17.25 9.85 -15.40
CA ARG A 305 -18.43 10.28 -14.64
C ARG A 305 -19.44 9.15 -14.47
N LEU A 306 -19.69 8.38 -15.53
CA LEU A 306 -20.62 7.24 -15.47
C LEU A 306 -20.10 6.16 -14.53
N ARG A 307 -18.82 5.80 -14.63
CA ARG A 307 -18.18 4.85 -13.75
C ARG A 307 -18.27 5.29 -12.28
N ARG A 308 -17.93 6.54 -11.98
CA ARG A 308 -18.02 7.11 -10.63
C ARG A 308 -19.45 7.04 -10.06
N ARG A 309 -20.48 7.32 -10.85
CA ARG A 309 -21.87 7.19 -10.43
C ARG A 309 -22.24 5.76 -10.06
N ILE A 310 -21.77 4.78 -10.82
CA ILE A 310 -22.06 3.36 -10.57
C ILE A 310 -21.30 2.86 -9.32
N THR A 311 -20.08 3.31 -9.10
CA THR A 311 -19.25 2.89 -7.97
C THR A 311 -19.51 3.67 -6.68
N GLY A 312 -20.36 4.72 -6.72
CA GLY A 312 -20.60 5.61 -5.58
C GLY A 312 -19.37 6.44 -5.18
N SER A 313 -18.38 6.54 -6.06
CA SER A 313 -17.19 7.38 -5.85
C SER A 313 -17.49 8.80 -6.33
N LEU A 314 -17.42 9.77 -5.42
CA LEU A 314 -17.55 11.21 -5.72
C LEU A 314 -16.41 11.72 -6.61
#